data_b4a00c37ef46fb4f3ae198ae0a4a3cb7
#
_entry.id   b4a00c37ef46fb4f3ae198ae0a4a3cb7
#
_cell.length_a   1.000
_cell.length_b   1.000
_cell.length_c   1.000
_cell.angle_alpha   90.00
_cell.angle_beta   90.00
_cell.angle_gamma   90.00
#
_symmetry.space_group_name_H-M   'P 1'
#
loop_
_entity.id
_entity.type
_entity.pdbx_description
1 polymer ?
#
loop_
_entity_poly.entity_id
_entity_poly.type
_entity_poly.pdbx_seq_one_letter_code
_entity_poly.pdbx_strand_id
1 'polypeptide(L)'
;MKFYMTPGSCSTGIHILLEEAGLVFEAHVLNLIKGDHLKPDYLAINPNGTIPTLLRDDGVALTDFVSIATWIAEAFPRRKLLPEEPAPRETAFATMAFCVGHIHGEGFRRIFVPERYGSKGADIDAIKVEGRAIVASALLAIDCELKGNDYAAGGFSIADAALFYNEFWADKIGMVLPPSCLAHYQLMRSRPAVRQVLAEEGYR
;
A
#
# COMPACT_ATOMS: atom_id res chain seq x y z
N MET A 1 -16.74 1.55 11.70
CA MET A 1 -15.53 0.72 11.40
C MET A 1 -14.33 1.31 12.12
N LYS A 2 -13.33 0.47 12.50
CA LYS A 2 -12.05 0.92 13.08
C LYS A 2 -10.90 0.53 12.15
N PHE A 3 -10.08 1.51 11.82
CA PHE A 3 -8.94 1.33 10.92
C PHE A 3 -7.62 1.46 11.67
N TYR A 4 -6.92 0.34 11.83
CA TYR A 4 -5.61 0.29 12.48
C TYR A 4 -4.50 0.49 11.46
N MET A 5 -3.69 1.51 11.68
CA MET A 5 -2.75 2.01 10.69
C MET A 5 -1.48 2.61 11.32
N THR A 6 -0.49 2.87 10.51
CA THR A 6 0.67 3.68 10.85
C THR A 6 0.91 4.69 9.73
N PRO A 7 0.98 6.00 10.02
CA PRO A 7 1.22 7.03 9.02
C PRO A 7 2.45 6.73 8.14
N GLY A 8 2.31 6.90 6.83
CA GLY A 8 3.37 6.66 5.86
C GLY A 8 3.75 5.21 5.63
N SER A 9 2.97 4.26 6.13
CA SER A 9 3.15 2.82 5.86
C SER A 9 2.30 2.36 4.66
N CYS A 10 2.28 1.06 4.38
CA CYS A 10 1.36 0.50 3.39
C CYS A 10 -0.12 0.80 3.71
N SER A 11 -0.46 1.06 4.97
CA SER A 11 -1.81 1.45 5.36
C SER A 11 -2.27 2.77 4.73
N THR A 12 -1.36 3.63 4.30
CA THR A 12 -1.67 4.87 3.55
C THR A 12 -2.50 4.57 2.29
N GLY A 13 -2.19 3.49 1.56
CA GLY A 13 -2.99 3.08 0.40
C GLY A 13 -4.43 2.68 0.76
N ILE A 14 -4.64 2.00 1.89
CA ILE A 14 -6.00 1.70 2.40
C ILE A 14 -6.71 2.96 2.88
N HIS A 15 -5.99 3.86 3.57
CA HIS A 15 -6.53 5.15 3.98
C HIS A 15 -7.09 5.95 2.79
N ILE A 16 -6.33 5.99 1.69
CA ILE A 16 -6.77 6.59 0.43
C ILE A 16 -8.05 5.93 -0.10
N LEU A 17 -8.13 4.61 -0.10
CA LEU A 17 -9.32 3.89 -0.57
C LEU A 17 -10.54 4.16 0.30
N LEU A 18 -10.40 4.27 1.62
CA LEU A 18 -11.47 4.63 2.55
C LEU A 18 -12.01 6.04 2.27
N GLU A 19 -11.11 7.01 2.05
CA GLU A 19 -11.46 8.39 1.72
C GLU A 19 -12.11 8.50 0.32
N GLU A 20 -11.57 7.83 -0.70
CA GLU A 20 -12.15 7.78 -2.05
C GLU A 20 -13.55 7.11 -2.04
N ALA A 21 -13.74 6.14 -1.18
CA ALA A 21 -15.05 5.51 -0.97
C ALA A 21 -16.01 6.41 -0.15
N GLY A 22 -15.51 7.46 0.51
CA GLY A 22 -16.29 8.33 1.40
C GLY A 22 -16.84 7.57 2.60
N LEU A 23 -16.05 6.66 3.16
CA LEU A 23 -16.44 5.83 4.30
C LEU A 23 -16.09 6.50 5.62
N VAL A 24 -16.98 6.36 6.59
CA VAL A 24 -16.73 6.85 7.96
C VAL A 24 -16.03 5.76 8.76
N PHE A 25 -14.88 6.08 9.32
CA PHE A 25 -14.08 5.17 10.15
C PHE A 25 -13.37 5.93 11.27
N GLU A 26 -12.99 5.21 12.30
CA GLU A 26 -12.17 5.69 13.41
C GLU A 26 -10.72 5.21 13.16
N ALA A 27 -9.78 6.14 12.99
CA ALA A 27 -8.37 5.82 12.80
C ALA A 27 -7.67 5.51 14.13
N HIS A 28 -7.09 4.32 14.25
CA HIS A 28 -6.29 3.87 15.38
C HIS A 28 -4.82 3.79 14.97
N VAL A 29 -4.03 4.78 15.37
CA VAL A 29 -2.60 4.84 15.04
C VAL A 29 -1.80 3.90 15.95
N LEU A 30 -1.08 2.96 15.34
CA LEU A 30 -0.16 2.05 16.03
C LEU A 30 1.29 2.49 15.83
N ASN A 31 2.05 2.57 16.92
CA ASN A 31 3.47 2.81 16.86
C ASN A 31 4.23 1.48 16.71
N LEU A 32 4.64 1.16 15.47
CA LEU A 32 5.34 -0.09 15.17
C LEU A 32 6.70 -0.19 15.88
N ILE A 33 7.40 0.94 16.06
CA ILE A 33 8.71 0.98 16.74
C ILE A 33 8.55 0.63 18.22
N LYS A 34 7.45 1.07 18.86
CA LYS A 34 7.12 0.72 20.26
C LYS A 34 6.48 -0.65 20.40
N GLY A 35 6.25 -1.37 19.30
CA GLY A 35 5.66 -2.70 19.32
C GLY A 35 4.15 -2.71 19.62
N ASP A 36 3.40 -1.62 19.37
CA ASP A 36 1.96 -1.58 19.63
C ASP A 36 1.20 -2.70 18.92
N HIS A 37 1.66 -3.08 17.72
CA HIS A 37 1.10 -4.18 16.92
C HIS A 37 1.33 -5.58 17.53
N LEU A 38 2.16 -5.70 18.57
CA LEU A 38 2.45 -6.95 19.27
C LEU A 38 1.81 -7.01 20.67
N LYS A 39 1.05 -5.97 21.06
CA LYS A 39 0.33 -5.97 22.33
C LYS A 39 -0.86 -6.92 22.32
N PRO A 40 -1.21 -7.55 23.46
CA PRO A 40 -2.30 -8.51 23.53
C PRO A 40 -3.63 -8.00 23.00
N ASP A 41 -3.97 -6.73 23.28
CA ASP A 41 -5.23 -6.12 22.85
C ASP A 41 -5.32 -6.04 21.31
N TYR A 42 -4.20 -5.73 20.64
CA TYR A 42 -4.19 -5.71 19.18
C TYR A 42 -4.10 -7.12 18.58
N LEU A 43 -3.32 -8.02 19.19
CA LEU A 43 -3.22 -9.41 18.73
C LEU A 43 -4.55 -10.17 18.84
N ALA A 44 -5.44 -9.76 19.76
CA ALA A 44 -6.81 -10.28 19.83
C ALA A 44 -7.66 -9.87 18.60
N ILE A 45 -7.32 -8.77 17.92
CA ILE A 45 -8.00 -8.29 16.71
C ILE A 45 -7.31 -8.86 15.45
N ASN A 46 -5.98 -8.77 15.42
CA ASN A 46 -5.15 -9.30 14.33
C ASN A 46 -4.01 -10.17 14.87
N PRO A 47 -4.21 -11.50 14.94
CA PRO A 47 -3.20 -12.43 15.46
C PRO A 47 -1.85 -12.40 14.71
N ASN A 48 -1.82 -11.89 13.46
CA ASN A 48 -0.60 -11.75 12.68
C ASN A 48 0.30 -10.60 13.17
N GLY A 49 -0.22 -9.69 14.02
CA GLY A 49 0.54 -8.54 14.49
C GLY A 49 1.02 -7.63 13.36
N THR A 50 0.20 -7.40 12.35
CA THR A 50 0.53 -6.60 11.17
C THR A 50 -0.49 -5.46 10.96
N ILE A 51 -0.13 -4.49 10.13
CA ILE A 51 -1.02 -3.46 9.61
C ILE A 51 -1.01 -3.51 8.08
N PRO A 52 -2.05 -2.99 7.40
CA PRO A 52 -3.30 -2.45 7.91
C PRO A 52 -4.25 -3.51 8.48
N THR A 53 -5.16 -3.09 9.37
CA THR A 53 -6.30 -3.90 9.79
C THR A 53 -7.56 -3.05 9.78
N LEU A 54 -8.63 -3.55 9.21
CA LEU A 54 -9.95 -2.92 9.23
C LEU A 54 -10.92 -3.81 10.02
N LEU A 55 -11.32 -3.35 11.20
CA LEU A 55 -12.38 -3.97 11.99
C LEU A 55 -13.71 -3.37 11.58
N ARG A 56 -14.57 -4.17 10.97
CA ARG A 56 -15.89 -3.79 10.50
C ARG A 56 -16.88 -3.71 11.65
N ASP A 57 -18.03 -3.04 11.42
CA ASP A 57 -19.08 -2.88 12.42
C ASP A 57 -19.79 -4.21 12.78
N ASP A 58 -19.70 -5.21 11.91
CA ASP A 58 -20.18 -6.58 12.18
C ASP A 58 -19.17 -7.45 12.97
N GLY A 59 -18.06 -6.86 13.40
CA GLY A 59 -17.01 -7.52 14.17
C GLY A 59 -15.99 -8.31 13.36
N VAL A 60 -16.11 -8.36 12.04
CA VAL A 60 -15.13 -9.03 11.16
C VAL A 60 -13.89 -8.16 11.02
N ALA A 61 -12.71 -8.71 11.30
CA ALA A 61 -11.43 -8.09 11.06
C ALA A 61 -10.83 -8.54 9.72
N LEU A 62 -10.54 -7.60 8.83
CA LEU A 62 -9.74 -7.80 7.63
C LEU A 62 -8.31 -7.37 7.95
N THR A 63 -7.33 -8.26 7.78
CA THR A 63 -6.00 -8.13 8.40
C THR A 63 -4.84 -7.93 7.43
N ASP A 64 -5.14 -7.71 6.16
CA ASP A 64 -4.12 -7.44 5.14
C ASP A 64 -4.63 -6.45 4.08
N PHE A 65 -3.68 -5.86 3.34
CA PHE A 65 -3.98 -4.85 2.33
C PHE A 65 -4.96 -5.37 1.26
N VAL A 66 -4.71 -6.56 0.71
CA VAL A 66 -5.48 -7.11 -0.42
C VAL A 66 -6.91 -7.37 -0.01
N SER A 67 -7.12 -8.01 1.14
CA SER A 67 -8.46 -8.29 1.68
C SER A 67 -9.27 -7.02 1.92
N ILE A 68 -8.63 -5.99 2.50
CA ILE A 68 -9.30 -4.71 2.79
C ILE A 68 -9.64 -3.98 1.50
N ALA A 69 -8.68 -3.82 0.59
CA ALA A 69 -8.86 -3.14 -0.69
C ALA A 69 -9.96 -3.79 -1.53
N THR A 70 -9.94 -5.13 -1.63
CA THR A 70 -10.95 -5.91 -2.34
C THR A 70 -12.33 -5.72 -1.71
N TRP A 71 -12.43 -5.83 -0.38
CA TRP A 71 -13.69 -5.63 0.32
C TRP A 71 -14.26 -4.22 0.10
N ILE A 72 -13.44 -3.17 0.19
CA ILE A 72 -13.91 -1.78 -0.06
C ILE A 72 -14.46 -1.68 -1.48
N ALA A 73 -13.73 -2.18 -2.48
CA ALA A 73 -14.13 -2.06 -3.87
C ALA A 73 -15.42 -2.84 -4.20
N GLU A 74 -15.60 -4.04 -3.62
CA GLU A 74 -16.76 -4.90 -3.88
C GLU A 74 -17.99 -4.51 -3.05
N ALA A 75 -17.80 -4.06 -1.80
CA ALA A 75 -18.90 -3.63 -0.95
C ALA A 75 -19.47 -2.25 -1.39
N PHE A 76 -18.69 -1.43 -2.08
CA PHE A 76 -19.09 -0.10 -2.53
C PHE A 76 -18.91 0.09 -4.05
N PRO A 77 -19.57 -0.72 -4.91
CA PRO A 77 -19.33 -0.74 -6.36
C PRO A 77 -19.62 0.61 -7.05
N ARG A 78 -20.51 1.43 -6.48
CA ARG A 78 -20.79 2.78 -7.00
C ARG A 78 -19.59 3.72 -6.95
N ARG A 79 -18.57 3.40 -6.14
CA ARG A 79 -17.33 4.18 -6.04
C ARG A 79 -16.33 3.87 -7.15
N LYS A 80 -16.58 2.81 -7.93
CA LYS A 80 -15.79 2.41 -9.10
C LYS A 80 -14.30 2.22 -8.80
N LEU A 81 -14.00 1.69 -7.59
CA LEU A 81 -12.62 1.40 -7.18
C LEU A 81 -12.06 0.12 -7.82
N LEU A 82 -12.87 -0.54 -8.64
CA LEU A 82 -12.50 -1.70 -9.41
C LEU A 82 -13.24 -1.64 -10.76
N PRO A 83 -12.55 -1.87 -11.89
CA PRO A 83 -13.20 -1.94 -13.19
C PRO A 83 -14.29 -3.01 -13.26
N GLU A 84 -15.36 -2.75 -14.03
CA GLU A 84 -16.43 -3.72 -14.27
C GLU A 84 -16.04 -4.73 -15.36
N GLU A 85 -15.28 -4.27 -16.37
CA GLU A 85 -14.82 -5.11 -17.48
C GLU A 85 -13.78 -6.13 -17.00
N PRO A 86 -13.86 -7.40 -17.47
CA PRO A 86 -12.99 -8.47 -16.98
C PRO A 86 -11.49 -8.17 -17.13
N ALA A 87 -11.01 -7.78 -18.31
CA ALA A 87 -9.59 -7.60 -18.54
C ALA A 87 -8.97 -6.44 -17.72
N PRO A 88 -9.54 -5.23 -17.65
CA PRO A 88 -9.05 -4.20 -16.72
C PRO A 88 -9.16 -4.61 -15.25
N ARG A 89 -10.20 -5.38 -14.88
CA ARG A 89 -10.37 -5.90 -13.51
C ARG A 89 -9.24 -6.87 -13.13
N GLU A 90 -8.89 -7.78 -14.04
CA GLU A 90 -7.74 -8.69 -13.86
C GLU A 90 -6.43 -7.91 -13.74
N THR A 91 -6.22 -6.89 -14.58
CA THR A 91 -5.07 -5.99 -14.48
C THR A 91 -5.00 -5.31 -13.11
N ALA A 92 -6.12 -4.79 -12.61
CA ALA A 92 -6.15 -4.13 -11.28
C ALA A 92 -5.72 -5.09 -10.17
N PHE A 93 -6.22 -6.32 -10.16
CA PHE A 93 -5.80 -7.33 -9.18
C PHE A 93 -4.35 -7.75 -9.34
N ALA A 94 -3.88 -7.98 -10.58
CA ALA A 94 -2.51 -8.39 -10.86
C ALA A 94 -1.51 -7.30 -10.41
N THR A 95 -1.77 -6.04 -10.75
CA THR A 95 -0.93 -4.91 -10.34
C THR A 95 -0.93 -4.73 -8.82
N MET A 96 -2.09 -4.79 -8.16
CA MET A 96 -2.17 -4.74 -6.70
C MET A 96 -1.37 -5.88 -6.06
N ALA A 97 -1.54 -7.11 -6.54
CA ALA A 97 -0.82 -8.28 -6.01
C ALA A 97 0.69 -8.14 -6.21
N PHE A 98 1.15 -7.63 -7.35
CA PHE A 98 2.56 -7.36 -7.63
C PHE A 98 3.12 -6.27 -6.71
N CYS A 99 2.40 -5.17 -6.52
CA CYS A 99 2.80 -4.09 -5.63
C CYS A 99 2.94 -4.58 -4.18
N VAL A 100 1.96 -5.34 -3.68
CA VAL A 100 1.95 -5.82 -2.29
C VAL A 100 2.92 -6.99 -2.09
N GLY A 101 2.90 -7.98 -2.98
CA GLY A 101 3.70 -9.19 -2.83
C GLY A 101 5.17 -9.00 -3.20
N HIS A 102 5.44 -8.38 -4.34
CA HIS A 102 6.80 -8.29 -4.87
C HIS A 102 7.49 -6.97 -4.49
N ILE A 103 6.93 -5.82 -4.86
CA ILE A 103 7.61 -4.54 -4.57
C ILE A 103 7.75 -4.32 -3.07
N HIS A 104 6.64 -4.41 -2.33
CA HIS A 104 6.67 -4.30 -0.87
C HIS A 104 7.27 -5.55 -0.23
N GLY A 105 6.70 -6.74 -0.52
CA GLY A 105 7.01 -7.98 0.19
C GLY A 105 8.44 -8.46 0.01
N GLU A 106 8.97 -8.38 -1.21
CA GLU A 106 10.34 -8.80 -1.49
C GLU A 106 11.34 -7.64 -1.50
N GLY A 107 10.95 -6.48 -2.03
CA GLY A 107 11.84 -5.33 -2.15
C GLY A 107 11.93 -4.50 -0.88
N PHE A 108 10.87 -3.76 -0.55
CA PHE A 108 10.91 -2.82 0.58
C PHE A 108 11.11 -3.48 1.94
N ARG A 109 10.62 -4.71 2.16
CA ARG A 109 10.89 -5.41 3.42
C ARG A 109 12.37 -5.69 3.64
N ARG A 110 13.16 -5.96 2.57
CA ARG A 110 14.63 -6.06 2.69
C ARG A 110 15.30 -4.74 3.08
N ILE A 111 14.68 -3.62 2.69
CA ILE A 111 15.21 -2.28 3.01
C ILE A 111 14.86 -1.89 4.46
N PHE A 112 13.61 -2.12 4.89
CA PHE A 112 13.10 -1.61 6.17
C PHE A 112 13.28 -2.57 7.36
N VAL A 113 13.31 -3.89 7.10
CA VAL A 113 13.48 -4.93 8.12
C VAL A 113 14.48 -6.00 7.67
N PRO A 114 15.71 -5.59 7.27
CA PRO A 114 16.70 -6.47 6.66
C PRO A 114 17.12 -7.63 7.57
N GLU A 115 16.99 -7.46 8.90
CA GLU A 115 17.30 -8.49 9.89
C GLU A 115 16.45 -9.76 9.76
N ARG A 116 15.32 -9.69 9.06
CA ARG A 116 14.45 -10.84 8.77
C ARG A 116 14.92 -11.69 7.60
N TYR A 117 15.90 -11.21 6.82
CA TYR A 117 16.38 -11.85 5.59
C TYR A 117 17.79 -12.45 5.73
N GLY A 118 18.46 -12.21 6.84
CA GLY A 118 19.80 -12.72 7.09
C GLY A 118 19.90 -13.58 8.35
N SER A 119 20.81 -14.56 8.31
CA SER A 119 21.25 -15.27 9.52
C SER A 119 22.12 -14.37 10.41
N LYS A 120 22.42 -14.82 11.63
CA LYS A 120 23.35 -14.11 12.53
C LYS A 120 24.70 -13.88 11.83
N GLY A 121 25.10 -12.61 11.69
CA GLY A 121 26.32 -12.20 10.98
C GLY A 121 26.13 -11.91 9.49
N ALA A 122 24.89 -11.89 8.98
CA ALA A 122 24.61 -11.49 7.61
C ALA A 122 25.00 -10.02 7.37
N ASP A 123 25.41 -9.73 6.14
CA ASP A 123 25.66 -8.36 5.68
C ASP A 123 24.32 -7.63 5.45
N ILE A 124 23.93 -6.83 6.42
CA ILE A 124 22.69 -6.05 6.39
C ILE A 124 22.68 -5.04 5.23
N ASP A 125 23.82 -4.47 4.88
CA ASP A 125 23.90 -3.50 3.79
C ASP A 125 23.75 -4.20 2.43
N ALA A 126 24.29 -5.39 2.25
CA ALA A 126 24.08 -6.20 1.07
C ALA A 126 22.58 -6.56 0.88
N ILE A 127 21.87 -6.91 1.97
CA ILE A 127 20.42 -7.19 1.93
C ILE A 127 19.64 -5.94 1.50
N LYS A 128 19.97 -4.76 2.01
CA LYS A 128 19.34 -3.50 1.61
C LYS A 128 19.64 -3.15 0.15
N VAL A 129 20.86 -3.40 -0.32
CA VAL A 129 21.23 -3.19 -1.73
C VAL A 129 20.40 -4.10 -2.64
N GLU A 130 20.26 -5.38 -2.28
CA GLU A 130 19.37 -6.32 -3.00
C GLU A 130 17.93 -5.83 -3.02
N GLY A 131 17.40 -5.38 -1.88
CA GLY A 131 16.06 -4.83 -1.78
C GLY A 131 15.84 -3.63 -2.72
N ARG A 132 16.81 -2.70 -2.78
CA ARG A 132 16.76 -1.57 -3.72
C ARG A 132 16.79 -2.01 -5.18
N ALA A 133 17.58 -3.02 -5.52
CA ALA A 133 17.63 -3.57 -6.87
C ALA A 133 16.28 -4.20 -7.29
N ILE A 134 15.66 -4.95 -6.38
CA ILE A 134 14.33 -5.54 -6.58
C ILE A 134 13.28 -4.44 -6.84
N VAL A 135 13.22 -3.42 -5.96
CA VAL A 135 12.27 -2.30 -6.11
C VAL A 135 12.50 -1.57 -7.44
N ALA A 136 13.76 -1.25 -7.78
CA ALA A 136 14.07 -0.53 -9.02
C ALA A 136 13.64 -1.33 -10.26
N SER A 137 13.94 -2.63 -10.32
CA SER A 137 13.53 -3.51 -11.42
C SER A 137 12.01 -3.63 -11.54
N ALA A 138 11.33 -3.76 -10.39
CA ALA A 138 9.88 -3.89 -10.35
C ALA A 138 9.17 -2.59 -10.78
N LEU A 139 9.68 -1.42 -10.37
CA LEU A 139 9.15 -0.13 -10.84
C LEU A 139 9.37 0.09 -12.33
N LEU A 140 10.47 -0.41 -12.92
CA LEU A 140 10.67 -0.40 -14.37
C LEU A 140 9.64 -1.28 -15.08
N ALA A 141 9.27 -2.43 -14.53
CA ALA A 141 8.22 -3.28 -15.10
C ALA A 141 6.86 -2.56 -15.08
N ILE A 142 6.49 -1.94 -13.94
CA ILE A 142 5.27 -1.12 -13.84
C ILE A 142 5.30 0.06 -14.83
N ASP A 143 6.44 0.74 -14.98
CA ASP A 143 6.59 1.84 -15.93
C ASP A 143 6.27 1.42 -17.36
N CYS A 144 6.71 0.21 -17.75
CA CYS A 144 6.41 -0.37 -19.05
C CYS A 144 4.91 -0.69 -19.22
N GLU A 145 4.22 -1.08 -18.16
CA GLU A 145 2.78 -1.37 -18.19
C GLU A 145 1.93 -0.09 -18.19
N LEU A 146 2.33 0.91 -17.41
CA LEU A 146 1.64 2.20 -17.36
C LEU A 146 1.67 2.96 -18.67
N LYS A 147 2.76 2.96 -19.38
CA LYS A 147 3.03 3.51 -20.74
C LYS A 147 1.98 4.49 -21.29
N GLY A 148 1.96 5.71 -20.75
CA GLY A 148 1.07 6.77 -21.24
C GLY A 148 -0.38 6.69 -20.72
N ASN A 149 -0.66 5.75 -19.82
CA ASN A 149 -1.92 5.69 -19.09
C ASN A 149 -1.77 6.42 -17.75
N ASP A 150 -2.83 7.14 -17.38
CA ASP A 150 -2.91 7.84 -16.08
C ASP A 150 -3.00 6.88 -14.90
N TYR A 151 -3.61 5.71 -15.08
CA TYR A 151 -3.88 4.70 -14.06
C TYR A 151 -3.61 3.29 -14.57
N ALA A 152 -3.30 2.37 -13.66
CA ALA A 152 -2.90 1.01 -13.97
C ALA A 152 -3.96 0.17 -14.70
N ALA A 153 -5.25 0.45 -14.49
CA ALA A 153 -6.36 -0.32 -15.05
C ALA A 153 -7.39 0.56 -15.79
N GLY A 154 -6.93 1.65 -16.42
CA GLY A 154 -7.75 2.55 -17.22
C GLY A 154 -8.45 3.65 -16.44
N GLY A 155 -8.76 3.43 -15.18
CA GLY A 155 -9.30 4.41 -14.23
C GLY A 155 -8.72 4.16 -12.84
N PHE A 156 -8.85 5.15 -11.93
CA PHE A 156 -8.39 4.98 -10.54
C PHE A 156 -9.02 3.74 -9.91
N SER A 157 -8.19 2.91 -9.28
CA SER A 157 -8.59 1.62 -8.72
C SER A 157 -7.76 1.23 -7.49
N ILE A 158 -8.04 0.07 -6.93
CA ILE A 158 -7.25 -0.54 -5.84
C ILE A 158 -5.77 -0.73 -6.23
N ALA A 159 -5.48 -0.91 -7.53
CA ALA A 159 -4.11 -1.02 -8.03
C ALA A 159 -3.30 0.26 -7.80
N ASP A 160 -3.92 1.41 -8.09
CA ASP A 160 -3.25 2.71 -7.99
C ASP A 160 -2.98 3.10 -6.53
N ALA A 161 -3.88 2.73 -5.61
CA ALA A 161 -3.64 2.90 -4.18
C ALA A 161 -2.47 2.02 -3.67
N ALA A 162 -2.34 0.79 -4.20
CA ALA A 162 -1.22 -0.09 -3.91
C ALA A 162 0.08 0.41 -4.54
N LEU A 163 0.04 0.89 -5.77
CA LEU A 163 1.21 1.45 -6.45
C LEU A 163 1.69 2.73 -5.75
N PHE A 164 0.75 3.62 -5.41
CA PHE A 164 1.06 4.91 -4.79
C PHE A 164 1.90 4.78 -3.51
N TYR A 165 1.56 3.89 -2.57
CA TYR A 165 2.37 3.81 -1.35
C TYR A 165 3.77 3.26 -1.61
N ASN A 166 3.96 2.43 -2.64
CA ASN A 166 5.29 1.96 -3.05
C ASN A 166 6.11 3.10 -3.70
N GLU A 167 5.49 3.91 -4.56
CA GLU A 167 6.10 5.11 -5.14
C GLU A 167 6.46 6.13 -4.06
N PHE A 168 5.54 6.35 -3.10
CA PHE A 168 5.76 7.22 -1.95
C PHE A 168 6.97 6.76 -1.12
N TRP A 169 7.12 5.48 -0.86
CA TRP A 169 8.29 4.95 -0.16
C TRP A 169 9.57 5.12 -0.98
N ALA A 170 9.52 4.85 -2.28
CA ALA A 170 10.67 5.05 -3.16
C ALA A 170 11.16 6.50 -3.13
N ASP A 171 10.24 7.47 -3.26
CA ASP A 171 10.53 8.90 -3.13
C ASP A 171 11.14 9.24 -1.76
N LYS A 172 10.55 8.77 -0.66
CA LYS A 172 11.03 9.04 0.70
C LYS A 172 12.43 8.52 1.01
N ILE A 173 12.85 7.43 0.38
CA ILE A 173 14.21 6.88 0.55
C ILE A 173 15.18 7.30 -0.56
N GLY A 174 14.78 8.28 -1.41
CA GLY A 174 15.60 8.87 -2.46
C GLY A 174 15.88 7.94 -3.64
N MET A 175 14.96 7.04 -3.97
CA MET A 175 15.00 6.25 -5.22
C MET A 175 14.38 7.06 -6.36
N VAL A 176 14.97 6.96 -7.54
CA VAL A 176 14.45 7.60 -8.76
C VAL A 176 13.26 6.79 -9.27
N LEU A 177 12.11 7.44 -9.40
CA LEU A 177 10.95 6.85 -10.07
C LEU A 177 11.13 6.89 -11.58
N PRO A 178 10.85 5.80 -12.32
CA PRO A 178 10.78 5.81 -13.77
C PRO A 178 9.72 6.82 -14.27
N PRO A 179 9.81 7.29 -15.54
CA PRO A 179 8.99 8.41 -16.01
C PRO A 179 7.47 8.24 -15.87
N SER A 180 6.91 7.07 -16.24
CA SER A 180 5.46 6.82 -16.13
C SER A 180 5.04 6.66 -14.66
N CYS A 181 5.86 6.01 -13.81
CA CYS A 181 5.65 5.94 -12.37
C CYS A 181 5.71 7.32 -11.73
N LEU A 182 6.65 8.19 -12.14
CA LEU A 182 6.72 9.56 -11.63
C LEU A 182 5.47 10.37 -12.03
N ALA A 183 4.99 10.22 -13.26
CA ALA A 183 3.77 10.88 -13.72
C ALA A 183 2.54 10.39 -12.93
N HIS A 184 2.41 9.07 -12.73
CA HIS A 184 1.37 8.45 -11.91
C HIS A 184 1.44 8.97 -10.46
N TYR A 185 2.61 8.98 -9.85
CA TYR A 185 2.83 9.48 -8.49
C TYR A 185 2.39 10.94 -8.32
N GLN A 186 2.75 11.80 -9.29
CA GLN A 186 2.34 13.22 -9.30
C GLN A 186 0.82 13.37 -9.49
N LEU A 187 0.22 12.59 -10.40
CA LEU A 187 -1.23 12.55 -10.59
C LEU A 187 -1.94 12.12 -9.31
N MET A 188 -1.50 11.04 -8.68
CA MET A 188 -2.05 10.57 -7.40
C MET A 188 -1.95 11.64 -6.32
N ARG A 189 -0.82 12.31 -6.16
CA ARG A 189 -0.65 13.42 -5.20
C ARG A 189 -1.55 14.62 -5.49
N SER A 190 -2.02 14.80 -6.71
CA SER A 190 -2.96 15.88 -7.07
C SER A 190 -4.41 15.58 -6.66
N ARG A 191 -4.77 14.32 -6.40
CA ARG A 191 -6.12 13.90 -6.01
C ARG A 191 -6.50 14.48 -4.64
N PRO A 192 -7.74 14.99 -4.48
CA PRO A 192 -8.19 15.56 -3.20
C PRO A 192 -8.06 14.60 -2.02
N ALA A 193 -8.50 13.34 -2.17
CA ALA A 193 -8.42 12.33 -1.12
C ALA A 193 -6.97 12.01 -0.73
N VAL A 194 -6.06 11.89 -1.70
CA VAL A 194 -4.64 11.64 -1.43
C VAL A 194 -4.00 12.81 -0.68
N ARG A 195 -4.30 14.06 -1.07
CA ARG A 195 -3.81 15.25 -0.36
C ARG A 195 -4.33 15.32 1.07
N GLN A 196 -5.60 14.99 1.27
CA GLN A 196 -6.20 14.92 2.60
C GLN A 196 -5.48 13.88 3.46
N VAL A 197 -5.38 12.64 2.98
CA VAL A 197 -4.70 11.54 3.69
C VAL A 197 -3.27 11.89 4.04
N LEU A 198 -2.49 12.43 3.08
CA LEU A 198 -1.11 12.83 3.36
C LEU A 198 -1.03 13.93 4.44
N ALA A 199 -1.95 14.90 4.42
CA ALA A 199 -1.99 15.95 5.44
C ALA A 199 -2.34 15.38 6.82
N GLU A 200 -3.32 14.48 6.91
CA GLU A 200 -3.73 13.80 8.17
C GLU A 200 -2.62 12.91 8.72
N GLU A 201 -1.84 12.27 7.85
CA GLU A 201 -0.67 11.45 8.22
C GLU A 201 0.60 12.28 8.48
N GLY A 202 0.54 13.61 8.35
CA GLY A 202 1.66 14.53 8.64
C GLY A 202 2.65 14.72 7.50
N TYR A 203 2.29 14.37 6.28
CA TYR A 203 3.08 14.59 5.05
C TYR A 203 2.51 15.75 4.24
N ARG A 204 3.43 16.58 3.68
CA ARG A 204 3.09 17.75 2.85
C ARG A 204 3.59 17.57 1.43
#